data_02fe5d9eae721a2d3e91f58e8daa0484
#
_entry.id   02fe5d9eae721a2d3e91f58e8daa0484
#
_cell.length_a   1.000
_cell.length_b   1.000
_cell.length_c   1.000
_cell.angle_alpha   90.00
_cell.angle_beta   90.00
_cell.angle_gamma   90.00
#
_symmetry.space_group_name_H-M   'P 1'
#
loop_
_entity.id
_entity.type
_entity.pdbx_description
1 polymer ?
#
loop_
_entity_poly.entity_id
_entity_poly.type
_entity_poly.pdbx_seq_one_letter_code
_entity_poly.pdbx_strand_id
1 'polypeptide(L)'
;NKNNEEIENYKDELKKKNHENILQIRGIIKSYTDVGKIYLGGIPMIADDMMTYIKSDIIVFGLGVLLFIIITLWFVFRKLIWVLVPISSCFFSVLIMIGLLGLLGWKVTVISSNFIALMLILTMAMNIHISTRFLQLRIKFPNLKNFEIISMTTGKMFWPILYTVLTTIFA
;
A
#
# COMPACT_ATOMS: atom_id res chain seq x y z
N ASN A 1 21.76 17.59 -10.11
CA ASN A 1 21.37 18.25 -11.37
C ASN A 1 20.32 19.33 -11.08
N LYS A 2 20.81 20.55 -10.83
CA LYS A 2 20.03 21.72 -10.43
C LYS A 2 18.84 22.00 -11.36
N ASN A 3 19.06 21.86 -12.67
CA ASN A 3 18.01 22.11 -13.68
C ASN A 3 16.80 21.14 -13.56
N ASN A 4 17.03 19.89 -13.14
CA ASN A 4 15.91 18.93 -12.98
C ASN A 4 15.08 19.24 -11.74
N GLU A 5 15.71 19.70 -10.66
CA GLU A 5 15.00 20.12 -9.45
C GLU A 5 14.16 21.38 -9.69
N GLU A 6 14.69 22.36 -10.42
CA GLU A 6 13.94 23.57 -10.77
C GLU A 6 12.74 23.27 -11.66
N ILE A 7 12.90 22.38 -12.65
CA ILE A 7 11.80 21.91 -13.51
C ILE A 7 10.73 21.17 -12.69
N GLU A 8 11.13 20.36 -11.71
CA GLU A 8 10.19 19.64 -10.86
C GLU A 8 9.42 20.58 -9.94
N ASN A 9 10.10 21.48 -9.28
CA ASN A 9 9.47 22.50 -8.44
C ASN A 9 8.45 23.32 -9.22
N TYR A 10 8.81 23.74 -10.43
CA TYR A 10 7.90 24.48 -11.32
C TYR A 10 6.69 23.65 -11.73
N LYS A 11 6.86 22.36 -12.03
CA LYS A 11 5.74 21.45 -12.34
C LYS A 11 4.80 21.26 -11.16
N ASP A 12 5.33 21.17 -9.96
CA ASP A 12 4.51 20.96 -8.77
C ASP A 12 3.77 22.25 -8.36
N GLU A 13 4.38 23.41 -8.57
CA GLU A 13 3.72 24.71 -8.42
C GLU A 13 2.60 24.88 -9.45
N LEU A 14 2.84 24.48 -10.69
CA LEU A 14 1.84 24.52 -11.76
C LEU A 14 0.65 23.60 -11.48
N LYS A 15 0.90 22.39 -10.96
CA LYS A 15 -0.17 21.46 -10.54
C LYS A 15 -1.02 22.05 -9.41
N LYS A 16 -0.38 22.66 -8.41
CA LYS A 16 -1.08 23.30 -7.30
C LYS A 16 -1.97 24.44 -7.77
N LYS A 17 -1.43 25.31 -8.62
CA LYS A 17 -2.18 26.42 -9.23
C LYS A 17 -3.34 25.93 -10.10
N ASN A 18 -3.13 24.85 -10.85
CA ASN A 18 -4.18 24.23 -11.66
C ASN A 18 -5.32 23.70 -10.78
N HIS A 19 -4.98 23.02 -9.69
CA HIS A 19 -5.95 22.54 -8.71
C HIS A 19 -6.78 23.68 -8.10
N GLU A 20 -6.15 24.76 -7.69
CA GLU A 20 -6.83 25.94 -7.15
C GLU A 20 -7.79 26.56 -8.17
N ASN A 21 -7.35 26.71 -9.43
CA ASN A 21 -8.18 27.22 -10.52
C ASN A 21 -9.41 26.33 -10.76
N ILE A 22 -9.23 25.01 -10.76
CA ILE A 22 -10.34 24.06 -10.96
C ILE A 22 -11.35 24.15 -9.82
N LEU A 23 -10.88 24.27 -8.56
CA LEU A 23 -11.77 24.46 -7.41
C LEU A 23 -12.56 25.77 -7.51
N GLN A 24 -11.94 26.88 -7.95
CA GLN A 24 -12.63 28.15 -8.17
C GLN A 24 -13.70 28.05 -9.27
N ILE A 25 -13.38 27.41 -10.40
CA ILE A 25 -14.33 27.20 -11.49
C ILE A 25 -15.51 26.36 -11.02
N ARG A 26 -15.25 25.29 -10.26
CA ARG A 26 -16.32 24.45 -9.67
C ARG A 26 -17.18 25.23 -8.67
N GLY A 27 -16.58 26.13 -7.90
CA GLY A 27 -17.32 27.03 -7.02
C GLY A 27 -18.27 27.94 -7.78
N ILE A 28 -17.81 28.51 -8.91
CA ILE A 28 -18.63 29.33 -9.79
C ILE A 28 -19.76 28.50 -10.42
N ILE A 29 -19.46 27.34 -10.98
CA ILE A 29 -20.48 26.44 -11.57
C ILE A 29 -21.56 26.09 -10.55
N LYS A 30 -21.19 25.86 -9.30
CA LYS A 30 -22.13 25.51 -8.23
C LYS A 30 -23.10 26.64 -7.91
N SER A 31 -22.70 27.91 -8.11
CA SER A 31 -23.59 29.05 -7.90
C SER A 31 -24.64 29.23 -9.01
N TYR A 32 -24.49 28.53 -10.14
CA TYR A 32 -25.41 28.57 -11.28
C TYR A 32 -26.23 27.30 -11.47
N THR A 33 -26.33 26.46 -10.45
CA THR A 33 -27.03 25.15 -10.49
C THR A 33 -28.54 25.32 -10.77
N ASP A 34 -29.11 26.47 -10.42
CA ASP A 34 -30.52 26.78 -10.62
C ASP A 34 -30.87 27.10 -12.08
N VAL A 35 -29.87 27.44 -12.90
CA VAL A 35 -30.07 27.80 -14.32
C VAL A 35 -29.93 26.59 -15.24
N GLY A 36 -29.17 25.57 -14.82
CA GLY A 36 -28.98 24.38 -15.64
C GLY A 36 -27.86 23.47 -15.11
N LYS A 37 -27.73 22.27 -15.68
CA LYS A 37 -26.66 21.34 -15.37
C LYS A 37 -25.42 21.69 -16.19
N ILE A 38 -24.43 22.30 -15.56
CA ILE A 38 -23.16 22.68 -16.18
C ILE A 38 -22.11 21.64 -15.81
N TYR A 39 -21.40 21.12 -16.80
CA TYR A 39 -20.32 20.14 -16.62
C TYR A 39 -18.99 20.79 -16.98
N LEU A 40 -18.02 20.66 -16.08
CA LEU A 40 -16.63 21.02 -16.36
C LEU A 40 -15.94 19.84 -17.05
N GLY A 41 -15.20 20.11 -18.12
CA GLY A 41 -14.44 19.09 -18.86
C GLY A 41 -13.08 19.63 -19.29
N GLY A 42 -12.18 18.71 -19.64
CA GLY A 42 -10.85 19.06 -20.16
C GLY A 42 -9.74 18.26 -19.52
N ILE A 43 -8.62 18.09 -20.23
CA ILE A 43 -7.45 17.32 -19.78
C ILE A 43 -6.92 17.81 -18.41
N PRO A 44 -6.78 19.12 -18.15
CA PRO A 44 -6.30 19.59 -16.85
C PRO A 44 -7.20 19.20 -15.68
N MET A 45 -8.53 19.24 -15.88
CA MET A 45 -9.51 18.86 -14.88
C MET A 45 -9.46 17.35 -14.61
N ILE A 46 -9.40 16.53 -15.69
CA ILE A 46 -9.30 15.05 -15.56
C ILE A 46 -8.04 14.66 -14.80
N ALA A 47 -6.90 15.29 -15.12
CA ALA A 47 -5.63 15.02 -14.43
C ALA A 47 -5.68 15.40 -12.95
N ASP A 48 -6.34 16.51 -12.61
CA ASP A 48 -6.52 16.95 -11.23
C ASP A 48 -7.44 16.02 -10.43
N ASP A 49 -8.58 15.64 -11.02
CA ASP A 49 -9.50 14.68 -10.41
C ASP A 49 -8.84 13.32 -10.19
N MET A 50 -8.12 12.80 -11.18
CA MET A 50 -7.38 11.56 -11.04
C MET A 50 -6.38 11.62 -9.88
N MET A 51 -5.63 12.72 -9.74
CA MET A 51 -4.68 12.89 -8.65
C MET A 51 -5.37 12.93 -7.28
N THR A 52 -6.53 13.59 -7.20
CA THR A 52 -7.33 13.68 -5.99
C THR A 52 -7.93 12.32 -5.61
N TYR A 53 -8.47 11.58 -6.57
CA TYR A 53 -9.00 10.23 -6.35
C TYR A 53 -7.90 9.27 -5.90
N ILE A 54 -6.71 9.31 -6.52
CA ILE A 54 -5.59 8.45 -6.12
C ILE A 54 -5.19 8.70 -4.67
N LYS A 55 -5.08 9.95 -4.25
CA LYS A 55 -4.76 10.27 -2.84
C LYS A 55 -5.82 9.73 -1.89
N SER A 56 -7.09 9.90 -2.24
CA SER A 56 -8.21 9.35 -1.47
C SER A 56 -8.18 7.83 -1.42
N ASP A 57 -7.96 7.18 -2.56
CA ASP A 57 -7.92 5.73 -2.68
C ASP A 57 -6.79 5.11 -1.85
N ILE A 58 -5.59 5.67 -1.88
CA ILE A 58 -4.46 5.19 -1.07
C ILE A 58 -4.83 5.21 0.42
N ILE A 59 -5.49 6.26 0.89
CA ILE A 59 -5.89 6.37 2.30
C ILE A 59 -7.04 5.40 2.61
N VAL A 60 -8.10 5.41 1.82
CA VAL A 60 -9.30 4.60 2.07
C VAL A 60 -8.99 3.11 1.94
N PHE A 61 -8.35 2.69 0.84
CA PHE A 61 -7.97 1.30 0.64
C PHE A 61 -6.87 0.86 1.60
N GLY A 62 -5.86 1.69 1.84
CA GLY A 62 -4.77 1.39 2.78
C GLY A 62 -5.30 1.14 4.20
N LEU A 63 -6.14 2.05 4.71
CA LEU A 63 -6.77 1.89 6.03
C LEU A 63 -7.79 0.75 6.04
N GLY A 64 -8.61 0.62 5.00
CA GLY A 64 -9.61 -0.44 4.89
C GLY A 64 -8.99 -1.83 4.89
N VAL A 65 -7.95 -2.04 4.08
CA VAL A 65 -7.20 -3.30 4.01
C VAL A 65 -6.50 -3.58 5.35
N LEU A 66 -5.87 -2.58 5.96
CA LEU A 66 -5.19 -2.73 7.25
C LEU A 66 -6.17 -3.13 8.35
N LEU A 67 -7.33 -2.49 8.43
CA LEU A 67 -8.37 -2.80 9.40
C LEU A 67 -8.93 -4.20 9.17
N PHE A 68 -9.21 -4.57 7.93
CA PHE A 68 -9.65 -5.90 7.56
C PHE A 68 -8.63 -6.99 7.96
N ILE A 69 -7.35 -6.74 7.73
CA ILE A 69 -6.25 -7.60 8.15
C ILE A 69 -6.23 -7.78 9.67
N ILE A 70 -6.33 -6.70 10.45
CA ILE A 70 -6.33 -6.75 11.91
C ILE A 70 -7.50 -7.62 12.41
N ILE A 71 -8.70 -7.39 11.91
CA ILE A 71 -9.90 -8.15 12.29
C ILE A 71 -9.73 -9.63 11.96
N THR A 72 -9.29 -9.94 10.74
CA THR A 72 -9.08 -11.33 10.29
C THR A 72 -8.05 -12.06 11.14
N LEU A 73 -6.91 -11.42 11.42
CA LEU A 73 -5.87 -12.01 12.27
C LEU A 73 -6.34 -12.22 13.69
N TRP A 74 -7.07 -11.25 14.24
CA TRP A 74 -7.61 -11.39 15.59
C TRP A 74 -8.60 -12.54 15.68
N PHE A 75 -9.46 -12.69 14.68
CA PHE A 75 -10.41 -13.79 14.62
C PHE A 75 -9.70 -15.16 14.52
N VAL A 76 -8.65 -15.26 13.70
CA VAL A 76 -7.91 -16.52 13.47
C VAL A 76 -7.03 -16.88 14.66
N PHE A 77 -6.23 -15.94 15.16
CA PHE A 77 -5.19 -16.26 16.14
C PHE A 77 -5.62 -16.05 17.59
N ARG A 78 -6.62 -15.22 17.85
CA ARG A 78 -7.16 -14.88 19.20
C ARG A 78 -6.11 -14.45 20.24
N LYS A 79 -4.90 -14.11 19.81
CA LYS A 79 -3.78 -13.66 20.64
C LYS A 79 -3.15 -12.44 20.00
N LEU A 80 -3.07 -11.34 20.74
CA LEU A 80 -2.56 -10.02 20.25
C LEU A 80 -1.15 -10.13 19.66
N ILE A 81 -0.27 -10.94 20.21
CA ILE A 81 1.11 -11.05 19.70
C ILE A 81 1.16 -11.57 18.27
N TRP A 82 0.26 -12.51 17.91
CA TRP A 82 0.16 -13.06 16.55
C TRP A 82 -0.53 -12.13 15.55
N VAL A 83 -1.10 -11.03 16.04
CA VAL A 83 -1.61 -9.94 15.22
C VAL A 83 -0.50 -8.89 15.01
N LEU A 84 0.22 -8.53 16.09
CA LEU A 84 1.25 -7.50 16.04
C LEU A 84 2.46 -7.87 15.17
N VAL A 85 2.91 -9.14 15.23
CA VAL A 85 4.09 -9.58 14.46
C VAL A 85 3.88 -9.45 12.95
N PRO A 86 2.80 -9.97 12.33
CA PRO A 86 2.54 -9.77 10.91
C PRO A 86 2.32 -8.30 10.52
N ILE A 87 1.63 -7.52 11.34
CA ILE A 87 1.41 -6.09 11.07
C ILE A 87 2.73 -5.31 11.07
N SER A 88 3.61 -5.56 12.05
CA SER A 88 4.94 -4.94 12.09
C SER A 88 5.74 -5.30 10.84
N SER A 89 5.72 -6.56 10.44
CA SER A 89 6.39 -7.03 9.23
C SER A 89 5.86 -6.32 7.97
N CYS A 90 4.54 -6.18 7.83
CA CYS A 90 3.91 -5.44 6.74
C CYS A 90 4.31 -3.96 6.73
N PHE A 91 4.32 -3.32 7.90
CA PHE A 91 4.72 -1.93 8.06
C PHE A 91 6.17 -1.70 7.60
N PHE A 92 7.11 -2.54 8.08
CA PHE A 92 8.51 -2.45 7.67
C PHE A 92 8.70 -2.74 6.18
N SER A 93 7.97 -3.71 5.60
CA SER A 93 8.03 -4.00 4.16
C SER A 93 7.62 -2.80 3.32
N VAL A 94 6.52 -2.12 3.67
CA VAL A 94 6.07 -0.91 2.97
C VAL A 94 7.07 0.22 3.15
N LEU A 95 7.61 0.42 4.36
CA LEU A 95 8.62 1.44 4.65
C LEU A 95 9.89 1.24 3.80
N ILE A 96 10.40 0.01 3.75
CA ILE A 96 11.59 -0.34 2.96
C ILE A 96 11.31 -0.08 1.48
N MET A 97 10.15 -0.47 0.98
CA MET A 97 9.79 -0.28 -0.44
C MET A 97 9.68 1.19 -0.81
N ILE A 98 8.99 2.00 0.01
CA ILE A 98 8.88 3.45 -0.21
C ILE A 98 10.26 4.11 -0.13
N GLY A 99 11.08 3.71 0.85
CA GLY A 99 12.44 4.20 0.98
C GLY A 99 13.31 3.86 -0.24
N LEU A 100 13.19 2.65 -0.76
CA LEU A 100 13.93 2.21 -1.95
C LEU A 100 13.48 2.96 -3.22
N LEU A 101 12.17 3.17 -3.40
CA LEU A 101 11.65 3.99 -4.50
C LEU A 101 12.16 5.43 -4.41
N GLY A 102 12.20 6.00 -3.20
CA GLY A 102 12.75 7.33 -2.98
C GLY A 102 14.25 7.42 -3.28
N LEU A 103 15.05 6.42 -2.86
CA LEU A 103 16.48 6.35 -3.15
C LEU A 103 16.78 6.22 -4.65
N LEU A 104 15.95 5.46 -5.38
CA LEU A 104 16.09 5.30 -6.83
C LEU A 104 15.53 6.50 -7.62
N GLY A 105 14.91 7.46 -6.95
CA GLY A 105 14.28 8.61 -7.61
C GLY A 105 13.06 8.23 -8.46
N TRP A 106 12.46 7.07 -8.22
CA TRP A 106 11.30 6.61 -8.99
C TRP A 106 10.02 7.26 -8.47
N LYS A 107 9.26 7.82 -9.40
CA LYS A 107 7.99 8.47 -9.06
C LYS A 107 6.85 7.48 -9.12
N VAL A 108 6.00 7.53 -8.10
CA VAL A 108 4.75 6.79 -8.08
C VAL A 108 3.79 7.46 -9.09
N THR A 109 3.40 6.69 -10.09
CA THR A 109 2.43 7.14 -11.12
C THR A 109 1.01 6.77 -10.72
N VAL A 110 0.03 7.28 -11.45
CA VAL A 110 -1.40 6.94 -11.30
C VAL A 110 -1.63 5.43 -11.32
N ILE A 111 -0.98 4.73 -12.25
CA ILE A 111 -1.14 3.29 -12.44
C ILE A 111 -0.48 2.51 -11.30
N SER A 112 0.68 2.99 -10.82
CA SER A 112 1.43 2.32 -9.75
C SER A 112 0.97 2.69 -8.34
N SER A 113 0.02 3.63 -8.19
CA SER A 113 -0.43 4.09 -6.85
C SER A 113 -1.00 2.97 -5.97
N ASN A 114 -1.55 1.94 -6.60
CA ASN A 114 -2.16 0.81 -5.90
C ASN A 114 -1.15 -0.24 -5.40
N PHE A 115 0.18 -0.05 -5.65
CA PHE A 115 1.21 -1.02 -5.24
C PHE A 115 1.26 -1.24 -3.72
N ILE A 116 0.92 -0.22 -2.93
CA ILE A 116 0.93 -0.30 -1.46
C ILE A 116 -0.08 -1.35 -0.98
N ALA A 117 -1.30 -1.30 -1.50
CA ALA A 117 -2.34 -2.26 -1.16
C ALA A 117 -1.97 -3.68 -1.61
N LEU A 118 -1.45 -3.84 -2.82
CA LEU A 118 -0.96 -5.13 -3.33
C LEU A 118 0.17 -5.68 -2.47
N MET A 119 1.11 -4.85 -2.08
CA MET A 119 2.24 -5.25 -1.24
C MET A 119 1.80 -5.67 0.15
N LEU A 120 0.84 -4.96 0.76
CA LEU A 120 0.25 -5.33 2.04
C LEU A 120 -0.42 -6.71 1.96
N ILE A 121 -1.21 -6.96 0.92
CA ILE A 121 -1.93 -8.24 0.73
C ILE A 121 -0.92 -9.38 0.56
N LEU A 122 0.08 -9.23 -0.32
CA LEU A 122 1.09 -10.26 -0.59
C LEU A 122 1.94 -10.55 0.65
N THR A 123 2.46 -9.52 1.30
CA THR A 123 3.27 -9.67 2.52
C THR A 123 2.46 -10.32 3.63
N MET A 124 1.18 -9.96 3.74
CA MET A 124 0.29 -10.52 4.73
C MET A 124 0.01 -12.00 4.51
N ALA A 125 -0.25 -12.42 3.27
CA ALA A 125 -0.43 -13.82 2.94
C ALA A 125 0.78 -14.67 3.36
N MET A 126 2.00 -14.19 3.07
CA MET A 126 3.25 -14.86 3.49
C MET A 126 3.38 -14.93 5.01
N ASN A 127 3.08 -13.84 5.72
CA ASN A 127 3.15 -13.79 7.18
C ASN A 127 2.16 -14.76 7.84
N ILE A 128 0.94 -14.89 7.30
CA ILE A 128 -0.06 -15.86 7.79
C ILE A 128 0.47 -17.28 7.63
N HIS A 129 1.04 -17.62 6.47
CA HIS A 129 1.59 -18.97 6.23
C HIS A 129 2.74 -19.28 7.19
N ILE A 130 3.67 -18.36 7.42
CA ILE A 130 4.78 -18.53 8.36
C ILE A 130 4.24 -18.71 9.80
N SER A 131 3.34 -17.83 10.22
CA SER A 131 2.77 -17.84 11.57
C SER A 131 1.98 -19.13 11.84
N THR A 132 1.16 -19.55 10.90
CA THR A 132 0.39 -20.80 10.99
C THR A 132 1.32 -22.01 11.07
N ARG A 133 2.39 -22.04 10.27
CA ARG A 133 3.37 -23.12 10.30
C ARG A 133 4.12 -23.19 11.62
N PHE A 134 4.51 -22.04 12.15
CA PHE A 134 5.12 -21.96 13.47
C PHE A 134 4.20 -22.53 14.56
N LEU A 135 2.93 -22.13 14.57
CA LEU A 135 1.96 -22.61 15.53
C LEU A 135 1.72 -24.13 15.43
N GLN A 136 1.62 -24.67 14.21
CA GLN A 136 1.50 -26.11 13.98
C GLN A 136 2.71 -26.87 14.55
N LEU A 137 3.93 -26.36 14.31
CA LEU A 137 5.15 -26.99 14.83
C LEU A 137 5.23 -26.86 16.35
N ARG A 138 4.78 -25.74 16.92
CA ARG A 138 4.73 -25.54 18.38
C ARG A 138 3.80 -26.52 19.07
N ILE A 139 2.65 -26.81 18.46
CA ILE A 139 1.70 -27.83 18.99
C ILE A 139 2.30 -29.24 18.86
N LYS A 140 2.94 -29.52 17.72
CA LYS A 140 3.53 -30.84 17.45
C LYS A 140 4.73 -31.19 18.34
N PHE A 141 5.52 -30.16 18.69
CA PHE A 141 6.76 -30.29 19.44
C PHE A 141 6.78 -29.35 20.66
N PRO A 142 5.98 -29.60 21.69
CA PRO A 142 5.83 -28.69 22.83
C PRO A 142 7.11 -28.50 23.65
N ASN A 143 8.00 -29.47 23.63
CA ASN A 143 9.23 -29.50 24.45
C ASN A 143 10.42 -28.80 23.78
N LEU A 144 10.33 -28.46 22.49
CA LEU A 144 11.39 -27.75 21.79
C LEU A 144 11.45 -26.27 22.19
N LYS A 145 12.65 -25.71 22.18
CA LYS A 145 12.85 -24.28 22.40
C LYS A 145 12.29 -23.47 21.22
N ASN A 146 11.88 -22.24 21.49
CA ASN A 146 11.33 -21.35 20.45
C ASN A 146 12.28 -21.16 19.26
N PHE A 147 13.59 -21.09 19.52
CA PHE A 147 14.61 -20.97 18.49
C PHE A 147 14.61 -22.16 17.52
N GLU A 148 14.51 -23.37 18.04
CA GLU A 148 14.47 -24.60 17.22
C GLU A 148 13.23 -24.64 16.34
N ILE A 149 12.08 -24.25 16.90
CA ILE A 149 10.81 -24.18 16.14
C ILE A 149 10.88 -23.11 15.05
N ILE A 150 11.50 -21.95 15.33
CA ILE A 150 11.71 -20.90 14.33
C ILE A 150 12.61 -21.42 13.21
N SER A 151 13.74 -22.05 13.54
CA SER A 151 14.65 -22.62 12.55
C SER A 151 13.94 -23.67 11.67
N MET A 152 13.17 -24.56 12.26
CA MET A 152 12.38 -25.56 11.53
C MET A 152 11.30 -24.90 10.64
N THR A 153 10.67 -23.84 11.13
CA THR A 153 9.65 -23.09 10.36
C THR A 153 10.29 -22.44 9.16
N THR A 154 11.40 -21.72 9.35
CA THR A 154 12.13 -21.02 8.28
C THR A 154 12.61 -22.02 7.23
N GLY A 155 13.22 -23.13 7.63
CA GLY A 155 13.68 -24.16 6.69
C GLY A 155 12.55 -24.76 5.85
N LYS A 156 11.37 -24.98 6.44
CA LYS A 156 10.20 -25.54 5.73
C LYS A 156 9.47 -24.53 4.86
N MET A 157 9.49 -23.26 5.22
CA MET A 157 8.78 -22.20 4.50
C MET A 157 9.65 -21.49 3.46
N PHE A 158 10.97 -21.66 3.51
CA PHE A 158 11.90 -20.99 2.61
C PHE A 158 11.60 -21.28 1.13
N TRP A 159 11.53 -22.56 0.75
CA TRP A 159 11.27 -22.95 -0.63
C TRP A 159 9.89 -22.54 -1.15
N PRO A 160 8.79 -22.79 -0.43
CA PRO A 160 7.47 -22.32 -0.85
C PRO A 160 7.41 -20.80 -1.06
N ILE A 161 7.99 -20.02 -0.15
CA ILE A 161 8.01 -18.57 -0.26
C ILE A 161 8.86 -18.12 -1.46
N LEU A 162 10.05 -18.71 -1.64
CA LEU A 162 10.92 -18.40 -2.75
C LEU A 162 10.22 -18.66 -4.10
N TYR A 163 9.57 -19.82 -4.25
CA TYR A 163 8.81 -20.13 -5.46
C TYR A 163 7.66 -19.16 -5.70
N THR A 164 6.93 -18.77 -4.65
CA THR A 164 5.83 -17.79 -4.78
C THR A 164 6.37 -16.43 -5.24
N VAL A 165 7.48 -15.97 -4.67
CA VAL A 165 8.11 -14.72 -5.09
C VAL A 165 8.58 -14.80 -6.55
N LEU A 166 9.25 -15.88 -6.92
CA LEU A 166 9.71 -16.08 -8.31
C LEU A 166 8.54 -16.11 -9.29
N THR A 167 7.48 -16.85 -8.99
CA THR A 167 6.30 -16.88 -9.87
C THR A 167 5.63 -15.52 -9.98
N THR A 168 5.60 -14.73 -8.93
CA THR A 168 5.04 -13.37 -8.98
C THR A 168 5.90 -12.41 -9.81
N ILE A 169 7.23 -12.60 -9.84
CA ILE A 169 8.15 -11.78 -10.66
C ILE A 169 8.03 -12.11 -12.15
N PHE A 170 7.80 -13.39 -12.47
CA PHE A 170 7.76 -13.86 -13.87
C PHE A 170 6.36 -13.95 -14.48
N ALA A 171 5.30 -13.65 -13.69
CA ALA A 171 3.93 -13.56 -14.17
C ALA A 171 3.62 -12.21 -14.77
#